data_68e8e8a70f5e793e3f2e51b57c52b0a0
#
_entry.id   68e8e8a70f5e793e3f2e51b57c52b0a0
#
_cell.length_a   1.000
_cell.length_b   1.000
_cell.length_c   1.000
_cell.angle_alpha   90.00
_cell.angle_beta   90.00
_cell.angle_gamma   90.00
#
_symmetry.space_group_name_H-M   'P 1'
#
loop_
_entity.id
_entity.type
_entity.pdbx_description
1 polymer ?
#
loop_
_entity_poly.entity_id
_entity_poly.type
_entity_poly.pdbx_seq_one_letter_code
_entity_poly.pdbx_strand_id
1 'polypeptide(L)'
;SPREADSDALTLPPLDDPRSGPRVTAPESRPAPSSRYVAKATLGEGGMGVVSLSHDVHIGRDVAIKTIRPDRNAQPDLKARFLREARVQGRLEHPSIVPVYDLGTDETGAAYFAMKRVNGATLADIVELLSKGDHATAEKYSRHRLLGAFGSVCLAIDFAHERGVIHRD
;
A
#
# COMPACT_ATOMS: atom_id res chain seq x y z
N SER A 1 10.91 25.44 62.40
CA SER A 1 10.53 25.99 61.06
C SER A 1 10.51 24.87 60.04
N PRO A 2 9.37 24.47 59.45
CA PRO A 2 9.30 23.51 58.37
C PRO A 2 9.45 24.29 57.05
N ARG A 3 10.21 23.71 56.11
CA ARG A 3 10.41 24.18 54.76
C ARG A 3 9.13 23.92 53.94
N GLU A 4 8.60 24.99 53.34
CA GLU A 4 7.58 24.92 52.32
C GLU A 4 8.11 24.22 51.09
N ALA A 5 7.44 23.19 50.62
CA ALA A 5 7.68 22.53 49.36
C ALA A 5 6.95 23.30 48.27
N ASP A 6 7.71 23.92 47.40
CA ASP A 6 7.24 24.54 46.14
C ASP A 6 6.67 23.44 45.26
N SER A 7 5.35 23.42 45.15
CA SER A 7 4.59 22.59 44.22
C SER A 7 4.44 23.36 42.90
N ASP A 8 5.45 23.28 42.06
CA ASP A 8 5.36 23.81 40.72
C ASP A 8 4.55 22.84 39.85
N ALA A 9 3.21 22.99 39.96
CA ALA A 9 2.27 22.28 39.12
C ALA A 9 2.43 22.77 37.67
N LEU A 10 3.06 21.96 36.84
CA LEU A 10 3.06 22.14 35.39
C LEU A 10 1.62 22.14 34.87
N THR A 11 1.05 23.33 34.77
CA THR A 11 -0.25 23.55 34.12
C THR A 11 -0.03 23.44 32.62
N LEU A 12 -0.40 22.30 32.03
CA LEU A 12 -0.45 22.14 30.58
C LEU A 12 -1.49 23.13 30.01
N PRO A 13 -1.18 23.80 28.89
CA PRO A 13 -2.15 24.65 28.22
C PRO A 13 -3.35 23.83 27.77
N PRO A 14 -4.57 24.42 27.72
CA PRO A 14 -5.77 23.71 27.27
C PRO A 14 -5.55 23.20 25.84
N LEU A 15 -5.94 21.96 25.60
CA LEU A 15 -5.94 21.36 24.28
C LEU A 15 -6.87 22.18 23.38
N ASP A 16 -6.35 22.65 22.25
CA ASP A 16 -7.14 23.36 21.24
C ASP A 16 -8.37 22.54 20.84
N ASP A 17 -9.53 23.19 20.78
CA ASP A 17 -10.80 22.60 20.32
C ASP A 17 -10.59 22.01 18.91
N PRO A 18 -10.76 20.72 18.67
CA PRO A 18 -10.58 20.11 17.36
C PRO A 18 -11.51 20.69 16.27
N ARG A 19 -12.43 21.59 16.65
CA ARG A 19 -13.33 22.29 15.75
C ARG A 19 -12.82 23.64 15.25
N SER A 20 -11.68 24.15 15.75
CA SER A 20 -11.11 25.46 15.38
C SER A 20 -9.94 25.38 14.40
N GLY A 21 -9.66 24.21 13.80
CA GLY A 21 -8.68 24.07 12.73
C GLY A 21 -9.07 24.87 11.48
N PRO A 22 -8.09 25.31 10.66
CA PRO A 22 -8.38 26.01 9.40
C PRO A 22 -9.35 25.15 8.58
N ARG A 23 -10.45 25.77 8.13
CA ARG A 23 -11.42 25.13 7.25
C ARG A 23 -10.68 24.65 6.03
N VAL A 24 -10.43 23.33 5.94
CA VAL A 24 -9.92 22.70 4.73
C VAL A 24 -11.02 22.90 3.68
N THR A 25 -10.86 23.88 2.82
CA THR A 25 -11.68 24.01 1.62
C THR A 25 -11.58 22.70 0.87
N ALA A 26 -12.73 22.12 0.51
CA ALA A 26 -12.74 20.90 -0.29
C ALA A 26 -11.78 21.09 -1.49
N PRO A 27 -10.86 20.17 -1.76
CA PRO A 27 -9.94 20.34 -2.87
C PRO A 27 -10.77 20.53 -4.14
N GLU A 28 -10.45 21.61 -4.87
CA GLU A 28 -10.93 21.83 -6.22
C GLU A 28 -10.85 20.53 -6.99
N SER A 29 -11.85 20.23 -7.79
CA SER A 29 -12.10 18.99 -8.52
C SER A 29 -10.80 18.26 -8.89
N ARG A 30 -10.55 17.15 -8.23
CA ARG A 30 -9.39 16.29 -8.49
C ARG A 30 -9.40 15.95 -9.98
N PRO A 31 -8.34 16.27 -10.74
CA PRO A 31 -8.31 15.95 -12.16
C PRO A 31 -8.61 14.46 -12.36
N ALA A 32 -9.37 14.15 -13.40
CA ALA A 32 -9.76 12.78 -13.70
C ALA A 32 -8.54 11.85 -13.74
N PRO A 33 -8.63 10.61 -13.24
CA PRO A 33 -7.52 9.68 -13.13
C PRO A 33 -6.77 9.46 -14.44
N SER A 34 -7.44 9.54 -15.57
CA SER A 34 -6.85 9.40 -16.92
C SER A 34 -5.84 10.49 -17.25
N SER A 35 -5.93 11.67 -16.63
CA SER A 35 -4.94 12.74 -16.83
C SER A 35 -3.71 12.59 -15.93
N ARG A 36 -3.84 11.91 -14.78
CA ARG A 36 -2.73 11.74 -13.82
C ARG A 36 -1.88 10.51 -14.07
N TYR A 37 -2.52 9.39 -14.40
CA TYR A 37 -1.83 8.11 -14.56
C TYR A 37 -1.81 7.67 -16.01
N VAL A 38 -0.67 7.79 -16.68
CA VAL A 38 -0.47 7.36 -18.07
C VAL A 38 -0.06 5.89 -18.08
N ALA A 39 -0.91 5.02 -18.60
CA ALA A 39 -0.64 3.59 -18.71
C ALA A 39 0.53 3.31 -19.66
N LYS A 40 1.44 2.40 -19.27
CA LYS A 40 2.62 1.98 -20.04
C LYS A 40 2.54 0.52 -20.49
N ALA A 41 2.22 -0.39 -19.57
CA ALA A 41 2.20 -1.84 -19.81
C ALA A 41 1.31 -2.56 -18.80
N THR A 42 0.82 -3.74 -19.16
CA THR A 42 0.19 -4.66 -18.20
C THR A 42 1.27 -5.42 -17.43
N LEU A 43 1.19 -5.44 -16.11
CA LEU A 43 2.08 -6.18 -15.22
C LEU A 43 1.53 -7.55 -14.86
N GLY A 44 0.19 -7.69 -14.82
CA GLY A 44 -0.47 -8.94 -14.50
C GLY A 44 -1.99 -8.82 -14.49
N GLU A 45 -2.66 -9.96 -14.58
CA GLU A 45 -4.11 -10.07 -14.50
C GLU A 45 -4.50 -11.11 -13.46
N GLY A 46 -5.55 -10.83 -12.71
CA GLY A 46 -6.09 -11.72 -11.71
C GLY A 46 -7.61 -11.72 -11.68
N GLY A 47 -8.19 -12.56 -10.84
CA GLY A 47 -9.63 -12.74 -10.75
C GLY A 47 -10.41 -11.46 -10.40
N MET A 48 -9.80 -10.53 -9.66
CA MET A 48 -10.46 -9.28 -9.23
C MET A 48 -10.14 -8.09 -10.13
N GLY A 49 -9.00 -8.08 -10.83
CA GLY A 49 -8.58 -6.91 -11.57
C GLY A 49 -7.32 -7.11 -12.39
N VAL A 50 -6.95 -6.06 -13.10
CA VAL A 50 -5.74 -5.96 -13.90
C VAL A 50 -4.77 -5.01 -13.21
N VAL A 51 -3.49 -5.38 -13.16
CA VAL A 51 -2.41 -4.53 -12.65
C VAL A 51 -1.62 -4.00 -13.84
N SER A 52 -1.57 -2.68 -13.97
CA SER A 52 -0.81 -2.00 -15.03
C SER A 52 0.33 -1.17 -14.44
N LEU A 53 1.44 -1.10 -15.18
CA LEU A 53 2.47 -0.11 -14.98
C LEU A 53 1.96 1.22 -15.53
N SER A 54 2.00 2.26 -14.72
CA SER A 54 1.56 3.60 -15.10
C SER A 54 2.56 4.66 -14.63
N HIS A 55 2.63 5.77 -15.34
CA HIS A 55 3.40 6.94 -14.93
C HIS A 55 2.50 7.95 -14.24
N ASP A 56 2.81 8.31 -13.00
CA ASP A 56 2.15 9.41 -12.27
C ASP A 56 2.80 10.72 -12.71
N VAL A 57 2.13 11.45 -13.60
CA VAL A 57 2.66 12.70 -14.17
C VAL A 57 2.73 13.85 -13.15
N HIS A 58 1.95 13.79 -12.06
CA HIS A 58 1.98 14.82 -11.02
C HIS A 58 3.23 14.73 -10.14
N ILE A 59 3.72 13.51 -9.89
CA ILE A 59 4.88 13.28 -9.03
C ILE A 59 6.13 12.93 -9.86
N GLY A 60 5.96 12.51 -11.13
CA GLY A 60 7.06 12.13 -12.03
C GLY A 60 7.65 10.76 -11.70
N ARG A 61 6.82 9.78 -11.31
CA ARG A 61 7.28 8.42 -10.98
C ARG A 61 6.41 7.34 -11.58
N ASP A 62 6.98 6.15 -11.72
CA ASP A 62 6.23 4.96 -12.13
C ASP A 62 5.56 4.30 -10.90
N VAL A 63 4.32 3.90 -11.08
CA VAL A 63 3.47 3.25 -10.08
C VAL A 63 2.81 2.01 -10.68
N ALA A 64 2.32 1.11 -9.85
CA ALA A 64 1.43 0.04 -10.27
C ALA A 64 -0.02 0.47 -9.99
N ILE A 65 -0.90 0.35 -10.97
CA ILE A 65 -2.33 0.63 -10.84
C ILE A 65 -3.08 -0.70 -10.92
N LYS A 66 -3.80 -1.07 -9.86
CA LYS A 66 -4.74 -2.18 -9.90
C LYS A 66 -6.12 -1.63 -10.18
N THR A 67 -6.73 -2.02 -11.30
CA THR A 67 -8.08 -1.62 -11.71
C THR A 67 -9.00 -2.82 -11.64
N ILE A 68 -10.18 -2.65 -11.05
CA ILE A 68 -11.19 -3.71 -10.99
C ILE A 68 -11.69 -4.04 -12.39
N ARG A 69 -11.93 -5.33 -12.67
CA ARG A 69 -12.53 -5.74 -13.96
C ARG A 69 -13.96 -5.21 -14.11
N PRO A 70 -14.39 -4.84 -15.33
CA PRO A 70 -15.72 -4.29 -15.56
C PRO A 70 -16.85 -5.19 -15.05
N ASP A 71 -16.76 -6.52 -15.28
CA ASP A 71 -17.72 -7.51 -14.79
C ASP A 71 -17.79 -7.57 -13.26
N ARG A 72 -16.69 -7.31 -12.56
CA ARG A 72 -16.60 -7.24 -11.10
C ARG A 72 -17.03 -5.89 -10.55
N ASN A 73 -16.73 -4.81 -11.26
CA ASN A 73 -17.14 -3.46 -10.88
C ASN A 73 -18.66 -3.29 -10.88
N ALA A 74 -19.38 -4.01 -11.77
CA ALA A 74 -20.84 -4.04 -11.83
C ALA A 74 -21.50 -4.79 -10.66
N GLN A 75 -20.73 -5.57 -9.87
CA GLN A 75 -21.23 -6.33 -8.73
C GLN A 75 -20.87 -5.59 -7.42
N PRO A 76 -21.87 -5.06 -6.66
CA PRO A 76 -21.61 -4.22 -5.48
C PRO A 76 -20.73 -4.89 -4.43
N ASP A 77 -20.93 -6.17 -4.17
CA ASP A 77 -20.16 -6.93 -3.16
C ASP A 77 -18.70 -7.10 -3.56
N LEU A 78 -18.42 -7.37 -4.84
CA LEU A 78 -17.06 -7.51 -5.35
C LEU A 78 -16.34 -6.16 -5.40
N LYS A 79 -17.05 -5.09 -5.79
CA LYS A 79 -16.52 -3.73 -5.72
C LYS A 79 -16.21 -3.32 -4.28
N ALA A 80 -17.11 -3.63 -3.34
CA ALA A 80 -16.89 -3.35 -1.91
C ALA A 80 -15.68 -4.12 -1.37
N ARG A 81 -15.50 -5.39 -1.77
CA ARG A 81 -14.33 -6.21 -1.40
C ARG A 81 -13.04 -5.61 -1.94
N PHE A 82 -13.02 -5.19 -3.21
CA PHE A 82 -11.86 -4.54 -3.85
C PHE A 82 -11.46 -3.24 -3.11
N LEU A 83 -12.44 -2.39 -2.81
CA LEU A 83 -12.20 -1.14 -2.08
C LEU A 83 -11.74 -1.39 -0.63
N ARG A 84 -12.25 -2.45 0.01
CA ARG A 84 -11.81 -2.87 1.34
C ARG A 84 -10.35 -3.33 1.31
N GLU A 85 -9.95 -4.15 0.34
CA GLU A 85 -8.57 -4.59 0.15
C GLU A 85 -7.63 -3.38 0.09
N ALA A 86 -7.91 -2.41 -0.78
CA ALA A 86 -7.10 -1.21 -0.92
C ALA A 86 -7.00 -0.39 0.39
N ARG A 87 -8.13 -0.23 1.12
CA ARG A 87 -8.15 0.51 2.39
C ARG A 87 -7.40 -0.22 3.51
N VAL A 88 -7.52 -1.54 3.58
CA VAL A 88 -6.79 -2.34 4.57
C VAL A 88 -5.30 -2.25 4.30
N GLN A 89 -4.87 -2.50 3.06
CA GLN A 89 -3.47 -2.39 2.66
C GLN A 89 -2.92 -0.98 2.90
N GLY A 90 -3.69 0.06 2.59
CA GLY A 90 -3.29 1.46 2.78
C GLY A 90 -3.11 1.89 4.24
N ARG A 91 -3.62 1.11 5.21
CA ARG A 91 -3.42 1.34 6.65
C ARG A 91 -2.23 0.57 7.23
N LEU A 92 -1.64 -0.33 6.45
CA LEU A 92 -0.51 -1.14 6.88
C LEU A 92 0.81 -0.48 6.47
N GLU A 93 1.31 0.41 7.32
CA GLU A 93 2.59 1.12 7.11
C GLU A 93 3.74 0.27 7.65
N HIS A 94 4.29 -0.59 6.78
CA HIS A 94 5.43 -1.45 7.11
C HIS A 94 6.39 -1.55 5.92
N PRO A 95 7.72 -1.57 6.12
CA PRO A 95 8.70 -1.59 5.01
C PRO A 95 8.54 -2.75 4.02
N SER A 96 8.05 -3.89 4.49
CA SER A 96 7.84 -5.11 3.69
C SER A 96 6.39 -5.25 3.17
N ILE A 97 5.53 -4.26 3.37
CA ILE A 97 4.18 -4.21 2.79
C ILE A 97 4.17 -3.15 1.70
N VAL A 98 3.57 -3.48 0.55
CA VAL A 98 3.48 -2.55 -0.58
C VAL A 98 2.54 -1.40 -0.22
N PRO A 99 3.02 -0.14 -0.16
CA PRO A 99 2.18 0.99 0.19
C PRO A 99 1.19 1.31 -0.92
N VAL A 100 -0.06 1.61 -0.54
CA VAL A 100 -1.08 2.20 -1.41
C VAL A 100 -0.93 3.72 -1.37
N TYR A 101 -0.87 4.35 -2.54
CA TYR A 101 -0.68 5.78 -2.69
C TYR A 101 -1.97 6.54 -2.95
N ASP A 102 -2.92 5.91 -3.63
CA ASP A 102 -4.18 6.55 -4.03
C ASP A 102 -5.26 5.51 -4.28
N LEU A 103 -6.51 5.92 -4.12
CA LEU A 103 -7.71 5.12 -4.35
C LEU A 103 -8.76 6.00 -5.03
N GLY A 104 -9.30 5.55 -6.15
CA GLY A 104 -10.26 6.33 -6.92
C GLY A 104 -11.12 5.52 -7.88
N THR A 105 -11.77 6.23 -8.77
CA THR A 105 -12.48 5.69 -9.92
C THR A 105 -11.97 6.35 -11.19
N ASP A 106 -11.86 5.57 -12.25
CA ASP A 106 -11.49 6.09 -13.57
C ASP A 106 -12.70 6.72 -14.30
N GLU A 107 -12.50 7.18 -15.54
CA GLU A 107 -13.54 7.80 -16.37
C GLU A 107 -14.68 6.85 -16.72
N THR A 108 -14.44 5.56 -16.71
CA THR A 108 -15.46 4.53 -16.94
C THR A 108 -16.27 4.19 -15.68
N GLY A 109 -15.91 4.78 -14.52
CA GLY A 109 -16.47 4.46 -13.21
C GLY A 109 -15.88 3.20 -12.58
N ALA A 110 -14.82 2.61 -13.18
CA ALA A 110 -14.14 1.46 -12.60
C ALA A 110 -13.25 1.89 -11.43
N ALA A 111 -13.36 1.17 -10.31
CA ALA A 111 -12.53 1.42 -9.14
C ALA A 111 -11.07 1.02 -9.42
N TYR A 112 -10.14 1.83 -8.98
CA TYR A 112 -8.71 1.54 -9.04
C TYR A 112 -8.00 1.97 -7.75
N PHE A 113 -6.81 1.42 -7.52
CA PHE A 113 -5.86 1.99 -6.57
C PHE A 113 -4.44 1.97 -7.11
N ALA A 114 -3.70 3.03 -6.76
CA ALA A 114 -2.28 3.18 -7.10
C ALA A 114 -1.43 2.69 -5.94
N MET A 115 -0.38 1.95 -6.24
CA MET A 115 0.54 1.38 -5.25
C MET A 115 1.98 1.46 -5.75
N LYS A 116 2.92 1.22 -4.85
CA LYS A 116 4.34 1.14 -5.19
C LYS A 116 4.57 0.07 -6.25
N ARG A 117 5.26 0.44 -7.35
CA ARG A 117 5.81 -0.54 -8.28
C ARG A 117 6.88 -1.36 -7.57
N VAL A 118 6.71 -2.67 -7.52
CA VAL A 118 7.73 -3.62 -7.07
C VAL A 118 8.52 -4.10 -8.28
N ASN A 119 9.84 -4.07 -8.19
CA ASN A 119 10.74 -4.55 -9.23
C ASN A 119 11.49 -5.77 -8.71
N GLY A 120 11.80 -6.70 -9.59
CA GLY A 120 12.61 -7.88 -9.27
C GLY A 120 11.89 -9.18 -9.59
N ALA A 121 12.47 -10.29 -9.14
CA ALA A 121 11.92 -11.62 -9.29
C ALA A 121 11.04 -11.98 -8.07
N THR A 122 10.03 -12.79 -8.27
CA THR A 122 9.26 -13.37 -7.16
C THR A 122 10.06 -14.42 -6.43
N LEU A 123 9.69 -14.74 -5.19
CA LEU A 123 10.32 -15.86 -4.48
C LEU A 123 10.11 -17.19 -5.22
N ALA A 124 8.95 -17.36 -5.86
CA ALA A 124 8.65 -18.54 -6.67
C ALA A 124 9.64 -18.69 -7.84
N ASP A 125 9.87 -17.60 -8.61
CA ASP A 125 10.84 -17.59 -9.71
C ASP A 125 12.25 -17.92 -9.22
N ILE A 126 12.65 -17.34 -8.09
CA ILE A 126 13.97 -17.59 -7.49
C ILE A 126 14.13 -19.05 -7.09
N VAL A 127 13.13 -19.63 -6.40
CA VAL A 127 13.15 -21.03 -5.97
C VAL A 127 13.17 -21.97 -7.17
N GLU A 128 12.42 -21.67 -8.23
CA GLU A 128 12.42 -22.44 -9.47
C GLU A 128 13.81 -22.44 -10.14
N LEU A 129 14.45 -21.27 -10.27
CA LEU A 129 15.79 -21.16 -10.85
C LEU A 129 16.83 -21.90 -10.00
N LEU A 130 16.77 -21.77 -8.67
CA LEU A 130 17.66 -22.50 -7.76
C LEU A 130 17.47 -24.01 -7.85
N SER A 131 16.23 -24.50 -7.99
CA SER A 131 15.96 -25.95 -8.17
C SER A 131 16.52 -26.52 -9.47
N LYS A 132 16.67 -25.64 -10.49
CA LYS A 132 17.29 -25.98 -11.77
C LYS A 132 18.83 -25.86 -11.76
N GLY A 133 19.42 -25.50 -10.63
CA GLY A 133 20.86 -25.36 -10.47
C GLY A 133 21.44 -24.08 -11.09
N ASP A 134 20.66 -23.01 -11.25
CA ASP A 134 21.15 -21.74 -11.80
C ASP A 134 22.17 -21.10 -10.86
N HIS A 135 23.44 -21.11 -11.27
CA HIS A 135 24.55 -20.59 -10.48
C HIS A 135 24.48 -19.07 -10.24
N ALA A 136 24.04 -18.30 -11.23
CA ALA A 136 23.95 -16.83 -11.09
C ALA A 136 22.88 -16.45 -10.05
N THR A 137 21.77 -17.19 -10.03
CA THR A 137 20.73 -17.03 -9.01
C THR A 137 21.23 -17.45 -7.64
N ALA A 138 22.00 -18.55 -7.53
CA ALA A 138 22.55 -19.03 -6.27
C ALA A 138 23.56 -18.03 -5.67
N GLU A 139 24.41 -17.40 -6.46
CA GLU A 139 25.31 -16.35 -6.03
C GLU A 139 24.56 -15.09 -5.56
N LYS A 140 23.54 -14.68 -6.32
CA LYS A 140 22.73 -13.48 -6.03
C LYS A 140 21.83 -13.65 -4.81
N TYR A 141 21.23 -14.83 -4.64
CA TYR A 141 20.25 -15.15 -3.60
C TYR A 141 20.75 -16.25 -2.68
N SER A 142 21.78 -15.91 -1.89
CA SER A 142 22.32 -16.85 -0.90
C SER A 142 21.23 -17.28 0.12
N ARG A 143 21.41 -18.45 0.74
CA ARG A 143 20.52 -18.95 1.80
C ARG A 143 20.30 -17.92 2.91
N HIS A 144 21.35 -17.21 3.33
CA HIS A 144 21.27 -16.17 4.34
C HIS A 144 20.34 -15.02 3.91
N ARG A 145 20.47 -14.57 2.66
CA ARG A 145 19.64 -13.51 2.09
C ARG A 145 18.16 -13.92 2.01
N LEU A 146 17.89 -15.17 1.61
CA LEU A 146 16.52 -15.68 1.55
C LEU A 146 15.89 -15.81 2.95
N LEU A 147 16.66 -16.29 3.95
CA LEU A 147 16.19 -16.35 5.33
C LEU A 147 15.95 -14.95 5.91
N GLY A 148 16.78 -13.96 5.59
CA GLY A 148 16.55 -12.57 5.97
C GLY A 148 15.27 -12.00 5.36
N ALA A 149 15.01 -12.27 4.08
CA ALA A 149 13.78 -11.87 3.40
C ALA A 149 12.54 -12.55 4.04
N PHE A 150 12.64 -13.85 4.36
CA PHE A 150 11.57 -14.56 5.07
C PHE A 150 11.29 -13.96 6.46
N GLY A 151 12.33 -13.65 7.22
CA GLY A 151 12.20 -12.95 8.50
C GLY A 151 11.45 -11.61 8.37
N SER A 152 11.76 -10.84 7.32
CA SER A 152 11.04 -9.58 7.03
C SER A 152 9.57 -9.80 6.70
N VAL A 153 9.22 -10.90 6.02
CA VAL A 153 7.81 -11.27 5.76
C VAL A 153 7.12 -11.66 7.07
N CYS A 154 7.77 -12.45 7.94
CA CYS A 154 7.20 -12.82 9.24
C CYS A 154 6.87 -11.57 10.08
N LEU A 155 7.77 -10.58 10.13
CA LEU A 155 7.54 -9.32 10.84
C LEU A 155 6.39 -8.52 10.22
N ALA A 156 6.24 -8.52 8.89
CA ALA A 156 5.13 -7.85 8.22
C ALA A 156 3.78 -8.51 8.53
N ILE A 157 3.74 -9.84 8.59
CA ILE A 157 2.54 -10.59 8.94
C ILE A 157 2.15 -10.37 10.41
N ASP A 158 3.12 -10.41 11.32
CA ASP A 158 2.91 -10.12 12.73
C ASP A 158 2.34 -8.71 12.92
N PHE A 159 2.95 -7.71 12.29
CA PHE A 159 2.46 -6.33 12.26
C PHE A 159 1.01 -6.21 11.77
N ALA A 160 0.63 -6.98 10.74
CA ALA A 160 -0.74 -7.00 10.22
C ALA A 160 -1.70 -7.68 11.22
N HIS A 161 -1.28 -8.80 11.83
CA HIS A 161 -2.07 -9.54 12.82
C HIS A 161 -2.37 -8.69 14.07
N GLU A 162 -1.40 -7.95 14.60
CA GLU A 162 -1.60 -7.02 15.71
C GLU A 162 -2.67 -5.96 15.40
N ARG A 163 -2.90 -5.66 14.11
CA ARG A 163 -3.94 -4.73 13.62
C ARG A 163 -5.23 -5.41 13.19
N GLY A 164 -5.39 -6.69 13.52
CA GLY A 164 -6.58 -7.48 13.21
C GLY A 164 -6.73 -7.82 11.71
N VAL A 165 -5.65 -7.76 10.94
CA VAL A 165 -5.64 -8.08 9.51
C VAL A 165 -4.99 -9.43 9.29
N ILE A 166 -5.73 -10.36 8.66
CA ILE A 166 -5.27 -11.71 8.30
C ILE A 166 -5.22 -11.79 6.78
N HIS A 167 -4.12 -12.29 6.22
CA HIS A 167 -3.89 -12.36 4.76
C HIS A 167 -4.82 -13.36 4.07
N ARG A 168 -5.04 -14.52 4.68
CA ARG A 168 -5.96 -15.59 4.22
C ARG A 168 -5.58 -16.29 2.90
N ASP A 169 -4.39 -16.05 2.37
CA ASP A 169 -3.81 -16.75 1.22
C ASP A 169 -2.55 -17.51 1.64
#